data_4bf19fe2f618a85cdb1e1ec37a6e4c13
#
_entry.id   4bf19fe2f618a85cdb1e1ec37a6e4c13
#
_cell.length_a   1.000
_cell.length_b   1.000
_cell.length_c   1.000
_cell.angle_alpha   90.00
_cell.angle_beta   90.00
_cell.angle_gamma   90.00
#
_symmetry.space_group_name_H-M   'P 1'
#
loop_
_entity.id
_entity.type
_entity.pdbx_description
1 polymer ?
#
loop_
_entity_poly.entity_id
_entity_poly.type
_entity_poly.pdbx_seq_one_letter_code
_entity_poly.pdbx_strand_id
1 'polypeptide(L)'
;MLYYFLYQFLFREYGASSESYFYKGLNVFQYVTFRTAWATITALLITLFFGRPVIRKLAEMKFGQEIREELSAEHQAKRGTPTMGGILIIGSVFISTVLWARLDSIFLWLALGATMLFAAVGFADDWIKIVKKRSLGLTGKQKLAGQLITALLVWGVLYFATNYSWNLSIPFLKETALPTGVSVIPPIIYLLFIIFILLGSSNAVNLTDGMDGLASSVTFIAMAALTALTYVASDRRWAEYLDLTHNPASAELTVFCGAMVGASLGFLWYNAPPAEVFMGDVGSLAIGGALGTVAILTKQEFLLPFIGGVFIIEAISVMIQVSYFKFTKRTAGVGKRVFMQAPLHHHFQLSGWKEPKIVFRFVIIAILFALLSLSTLKLR
;
A
#
# COMPACT_ATOMS: atom_id res chain seq x y z
N MET A 1 -13.84 -8.38 15.01
CA MET A 1 -14.85 -8.28 16.10
C MET A 1 -16.19 -8.87 15.69
N LEU A 2 -16.82 -8.43 14.61
CA LEU A 2 -18.14 -8.94 14.17
C LEU A 2 -18.13 -10.45 13.89
N TYR A 3 -17.03 -11.01 13.33
CA TYR A 3 -16.89 -12.44 13.15
C TYR A 3 -17.08 -13.23 14.45
N TYR A 4 -16.45 -12.79 15.54
CA TYR A 4 -16.55 -13.50 16.83
C TYR A 4 -17.92 -13.36 17.45
N PHE A 5 -18.52 -12.14 17.42
CA PHE A 5 -19.81 -11.89 18.01
C PHE A 5 -20.96 -12.52 17.20
N LEU A 6 -21.02 -12.26 15.89
CA LEU A 6 -22.14 -12.68 15.05
C LEU A 6 -22.06 -14.14 14.62
N TYR A 7 -20.86 -14.62 14.25
CA TYR A 7 -20.70 -15.99 13.79
C TYR A 7 -20.35 -16.96 14.92
N GLN A 8 -19.29 -16.72 15.72
CA GLN A 8 -18.90 -17.68 16.75
C GLN A 8 -19.87 -17.71 17.92
N PHE A 9 -20.27 -16.54 18.43
CA PHE A 9 -21.17 -16.50 19.58
C PHE A 9 -22.63 -16.68 19.18
N LEU A 10 -23.22 -15.78 18.36
CA LEU A 10 -24.65 -15.85 18.07
C LEU A 10 -25.02 -17.03 17.16
N PHE A 11 -24.31 -17.27 16.08
CA PHE A 11 -24.67 -18.33 15.15
C PHE A 11 -24.33 -19.72 15.70
N ARG A 12 -23.10 -19.97 16.15
CA ARG A 12 -22.69 -21.32 16.58
C ARG A 12 -23.39 -21.77 17.85
N GLU A 13 -23.60 -20.88 18.82
CA GLU A 13 -24.20 -21.27 20.10
C GLU A 13 -25.74 -21.27 20.05
N TYR A 14 -26.36 -20.34 19.34
CA TYR A 14 -27.81 -20.18 19.35
C TYR A 14 -28.47 -20.45 17.98
N GLY A 15 -27.74 -20.27 16.89
CA GLY A 15 -28.28 -20.27 15.54
C GLY A 15 -28.21 -21.60 14.82
N ALA A 16 -27.24 -22.48 15.14
CA ALA A 16 -27.02 -23.73 14.42
C ALA A 16 -28.21 -24.71 14.54
N SER A 17 -28.93 -24.68 15.68
CA SER A 17 -30.13 -25.47 15.95
C SER A 17 -31.44 -24.69 15.74
N SER A 18 -31.39 -23.41 15.42
CA SER A 18 -32.55 -22.55 15.26
C SER A 18 -33.15 -22.66 13.84
N GLU A 19 -34.48 -22.72 13.76
CA GLU A 19 -35.18 -22.62 12.48
C GLU A 19 -35.32 -21.19 11.96
N SER A 20 -34.97 -20.19 12.78
CA SER A 20 -35.05 -18.77 12.44
C SER A 20 -34.13 -18.40 11.28
N TYR A 21 -34.68 -17.79 10.24
CA TYR A 21 -33.92 -17.27 9.09
C TYR A 21 -32.87 -16.22 9.47
N PHE A 22 -33.15 -15.46 10.55
CA PHE A 22 -32.17 -14.47 11.05
C PHE A 22 -30.87 -15.14 11.48
N TYR A 23 -30.96 -16.18 12.34
CA TYR A 23 -29.75 -16.88 12.79
C TYR A 23 -29.04 -17.61 11.63
N LYS A 24 -29.79 -18.23 10.73
CA LYS A 24 -29.21 -18.87 9.53
C LYS A 24 -28.45 -17.85 8.65
N GLY A 25 -28.96 -16.62 8.56
CA GLY A 25 -28.30 -15.51 7.85
C GLY A 25 -26.94 -15.13 8.44
N LEU A 26 -26.73 -15.30 9.77
CA LEU A 26 -25.46 -15.00 10.41
C LEU A 26 -24.31 -15.92 9.97
N ASN A 27 -24.61 -17.06 9.37
CA ASN A 27 -23.60 -17.96 8.81
C ASN A 27 -22.72 -17.29 7.73
N VAL A 28 -23.21 -16.23 7.09
CA VAL A 28 -22.46 -15.52 6.05
C VAL A 28 -21.14 -14.91 6.55
N PHE A 29 -21.06 -14.57 7.85
CA PHE A 29 -19.86 -13.96 8.44
C PHE A 29 -18.64 -14.88 8.51
N GLN A 30 -18.80 -16.20 8.29
CA GLN A 30 -17.67 -17.12 8.16
C GLN A 30 -16.87 -16.89 6.87
N TYR A 31 -17.52 -16.43 5.78
CA TYR A 31 -16.89 -16.32 4.48
C TYR A 31 -16.00 -15.08 4.39
N VAL A 32 -14.74 -15.30 4.02
CA VAL A 32 -13.76 -14.22 3.87
C VAL A 32 -14.18 -13.21 2.79
N THR A 33 -14.80 -13.68 1.70
CA THR A 33 -15.30 -12.83 0.61
C THR A 33 -16.36 -11.83 1.10
N PHE A 34 -17.31 -12.29 1.90
CA PHE A 34 -18.33 -11.43 2.51
C PHE A 34 -17.67 -10.37 3.41
N ARG A 35 -16.78 -10.82 4.30
CA ARG A 35 -16.08 -9.92 5.22
C ARG A 35 -15.19 -8.90 4.50
N THR A 36 -14.57 -9.32 3.39
CA THR A 36 -13.76 -8.42 2.52
C THR A 36 -14.63 -7.35 1.88
N ALA A 37 -15.76 -7.74 1.27
CA ALA A 37 -16.68 -6.78 0.65
C ALA A 37 -17.18 -5.73 1.66
N TRP A 38 -17.61 -6.18 2.84
CA TRP A 38 -18.07 -5.28 3.89
C TRP A 38 -16.95 -4.46 4.53
N ALA A 39 -15.73 -5.00 4.62
CA ALA A 39 -14.57 -4.23 5.04
C ALA A 39 -14.25 -3.10 4.06
N THR A 40 -14.33 -3.37 2.75
CA THR A 40 -14.18 -2.36 1.69
C THR A 40 -15.24 -1.27 1.82
N ILE A 41 -16.50 -1.65 1.92
CA ILE A 41 -17.63 -0.71 2.07
C ILE A 41 -17.47 0.12 3.35
N THR A 42 -17.17 -0.54 4.47
CA THR A 42 -17.00 0.15 5.77
C THR A 42 -15.85 1.17 5.71
N ALA A 43 -14.69 0.80 5.17
CA ALA A 43 -13.57 1.71 5.04
C ALA A 43 -13.89 2.90 4.11
N LEU A 44 -14.56 2.64 2.99
CA LEU A 44 -15.06 3.67 2.08
C LEU A 44 -16.00 4.64 2.80
N LEU A 45 -17.00 4.12 3.50
CA LEU A 45 -17.99 4.95 4.21
C LEU A 45 -17.35 5.75 5.34
N ILE A 46 -16.45 5.14 6.14
CA ILE A 46 -15.71 5.88 7.18
C ILE A 46 -14.96 7.06 6.55
N THR A 47 -14.26 6.82 5.45
CA THR A 47 -13.50 7.88 4.78
C THR A 47 -14.41 8.96 4.23
N LEU A 48 -15.54 8.62 3.62
CA LEU A 48 -16.51 9.60 3.09
C LEU A 48 -17.18 10.42 4.20
N PHE A 49 -17.63 9.78 5.29
CA PHE A 49 -18.34 10.49 6.36
C PHE A 49 -17.41 11.33 7.24
N PHE A 50 -16.23 10.79 7.57
CA PHE A 50 -15.27 11.48 8.43
C PHE A 50 -14.28 12.36 7.66
N GLY A 51 -14.26 12.31 6.32
CA GLY A 51 -13.35 13.09 5.50
C GLY A 51 -13.46 14.59 5.75
N ARG A 52 -14.65 15.18 5.56
CA ARG A 52 -14.86 16.62 5.78
C ARG A 52 -14.51 17.09 7.19
N PRO A 53 -14.98 16.46 8.30
CA PRO A 53 -14.56 16.80 9.65
C PRO A 53 -13.03 16.76 9.85
N VAL A 54 -12.37 15.73 9.34
CA VAL A 54 -10.91 15.59 9.46
C VAL A 54 -10.19 16.69 8.66
N ILE A 55 -10.57 16.90 7.40
CA ILE A 55 -10.01 17.95 6.53
C ILE A 55 -10.14 19.32 7.18
N ARG A 56 -11.34 19.66 7.71
CA ARG A 56 -11.56 20.91 8.42
C ARG A 56 -10.65 21.05 9.64
N LYS A 57 -10.52 20.00 10.45
CA LYS A 57 -9.63 20.01 11.62
C LYS A 57 -8.15 20.18 11.24
N LEU A 58 -7.69 19.51 10.17
CA LEU A 58 -6.33 19.68 9.65
C LEU A 58 -6.09 21.12 9.16
N ALA A 59 -7.08 21.71 8.48
CA ALA A 59 -7.01 23.11 8.03
C ALA A 59 -6.96 24.11 9.21
N GLU A 60 -7.81 23.92 10.24
CA GLU A 60 -7.82 24.74 11.47
C GLU A 60 -6.48 24.69 12.21
N MET A 61 -5.84 23.53 12.24
CA MET A 61 -4.51 23.34 12.83
C MET A 61 -3.38 23.96 11.98
N LYS A 62 -3.72 24.60 10.86
CA LYS A 62 -2.77 25.20 9.88
C LYS A 62 -1.75 24.18 9.34
N PHE A 63 -2.18 22.95 9.13
CA PHE A 63 -1.39 21.89 8.53
C PHE A 63 -1.30 22.05 7.00
N GLY A 64 -1.16 23.29 6.51
CA GLY A 64 -0.95 23.58 5.09
C GLY A 64 0.47 23.22 4.67
N GLN A 65 0.60 22.65 3.47
CA GLN A 65 1.90 22.34 2.90
C GLN A 65 2.64 23.61 2.49
N GLU A 66 3.86 23.84 2.97
CA GLU A 66 4.75 24.84 2.40
C GLU A 66 5.37 24.26 1.11
N ILE A 67 4.97 24.85 -0.01
CA ILE A 67 5.40 24.44 -1.35
C ILE A 67 6.76 25.10 -1.62
N ARG A 68 7.69 24.33 -2.20
CA ARG A 68 8.99 24.87 -2.63
C ARG A 68 8.79 25.89 -3.72
N GLU A 69 9.47 27.02 -3.60
CA GLU A 69 9.36 28.17 -4.53
C GLU A 69 9.75 27.82 -5.99
N GLU A 70 10.48 26.73 -6.18
CA GLU A 70 10.95 26.24 -7.49
C GLU A 70 9.89 25.50 -8.33
N LEU A 71 8.68 25.30 -7.77
CA LEU A 71 7.60 24.55 -8.46
C LEU A 71 6.72 25.50 -9.29
N SER A 72 6.04 24.93 -10.30
CA SER A 72 5.19 25.66 -11.24
C SER A 72 4.09 26.49 -10.57
N ALA A 73 3.58 27.54 -11.27
CA ALA A 73 2.51 28.39 -10.80
C ALA A 73 1.24 27.62 -10.35
N GLU A 74 0.94 26.49 -11.01
CA GLU A 74 -0.16 25.61 -10.62
C GLU A 74 0.04 24.96 -9.24
N HIS A 75 1.27 24.61 -8.89
CA HIS A 75 1.58 24.10 -7.55
C HIS A 75 1.50 25.21 -6.48
N GLN A 76 1.86 26.44 -6.84
CA GLN A 76 1.73 27.58 -5.93
C GLN A 76 0.25 27.93 -5.62
N ALA A 77 -0.66 27.68 -6.56
CA ALA A 77 -2.10 27.82 -6.37
C ALA A 77 -2.68 26.86 -5.32
N LYS A 78 -1.99 25.73 -5.06
CA LYS A 78 -2.35 24.72 -4.04
C LYS A 78 -1.86 25.08 -2.62
N ARG A 79 -1.24 26.23 -2.45
CA ARG A 79 -0.75 26.71 -1.14
C ARG A 79 -1.91 26.85 -0.16
N GLY A 80 -1.82 26.17 0.97
CA GLY A 80 -2.87 26.18 2.00
C GLY A 80 -3.77 24.94 2.01
N THR A 81 -3.70 24.07 1.00
CA THR A 81 -4.37 22.77 1.07
C THR A 81 -3.78 21.94 2.23
N PRO A 82 -4.62 21.43 3.16
CA PRO A 82 -4.11 20.67 4.30
C PRO A 82 -3.44 19.37 3.85
N THR A 83 -2.37 19.01 4.54
CA THR A 83 -1.64 17.74 4.38
C THR A 83 -1.95 16.77 5.53
N MET A 84 -1.33 15.61 5.55
CA MET A 84 -1.56 14.51 6.51
C MET A 84 -2.93 13.82 6.37
N GLY A 85 -3.59 13.94 5.22
CA GLY A 85 -4.84 13.22 4.95
C GLY A 85 -4.71 11.69 5.01
N GLY A 86 -3.49 11.16 4.93
CA GLY A 86 -3.19 9.75 5.16
C GLY A 86 -3.69 9.21 6.51
N ILE A 87 -3.83 10.05 7.53
CA ILE A 87 -4.43 9.65 8.82
C ILE A 87 -5.84 9.09 8.62
N LEU A 88 -6.62 9.70 7.72
CA LEU A 88 -7.98 9.25 7.41
C LEU A 88 -7.97 7.87 6.74
N ILE A 89 -7.04 7.63 5.80
CA ILE A 89 -6.87 6.31 5.15
C ILE A 89 -6.54 5.26 6.20
N ILE A 90 -5.46 5.49 6.98
CA ILE A 90 -4.95 4.51 7.93
C ILE A 90 -5.95 4.23 9.05
N GLY A 91 -6.63 5.26 9.57
CA GLY A 91 -7.68 5.11 10.57
C GLY A 91 -8.87 4.28 10.04
N SER A 92 -9.31 4.54 8.81
CA SER A 92 -10.39 3.80 8.16
C SER A 92 -10.03 2.33 7.93
N VAL A 93 -8.79 2.05 7.47
CA VAL A 93 -8.27 0.70 7.29
C VAL A 93 -8.20 -0.03 8.62
N PHE A 94 -7.65 0.58 9.65
CA PHE A 94 -7.51 -0.05 10.96
C PHE A 94 -8.88 -0.42 11.55
N ILE A 95 -9.82 0.53 11.60
CA ILE A 95 -11.15 0.31 12.16
C ILE A 95 -11.89 -0.77 11.37
N SER A 96 -11.89 -0.66 10.05
CA SER A 96 -12.58 -1.61 9.18
C SER A 96 -12.00 -3.02 9.28
N THR A 97 -10.68 -3.15 9.28
CA THR A 97 -10.00 -4.43 9.39
C THR A 97 -10.28 -5.10 10.75
N VAL A 98 -10.14 -4.37 11.86
CA VAL A 98 -10.43 -4.90 13.20
C VAL A 98 -11.90 -5.30 13.36
N LEU A 99 -12.81 -4.60 12.71
CA LEU A 99 -14.24 -4.90 12.75
C LEU A 99 -14.57 -6.21 12.01
N TRP A 100 -14.01 -6.43 10.83
CA TRP A 100 -14.42 -7.51 9.92
C TRP A 100 -13.50 -8.72 9.91
N ALA A 101 -12.19 -8.56 10.15
CA ALA A 101 -11.24 -9.66 10.09
C ALA A 101 -11.31 -10.57 11.33
N ARG A 102 -10.77 -11.76 11.17
CA ARG A 102 -10.44 -12.67 12.28
C ARG A 102 -9.15 -12.20 12.93
N LEU A 103 -9.22 -11.89 14.20
CA LEU A 103 -8.11 -11.28 14.95
C LEU A 103 -7.09 -12.31 15.49
N ASP A 104 -7.31 -13.59 15.24
CA ASP A 104 -6.39 -14.69 15.58
C ASP A 104 -5.23 -14.85 14.57
N SER A 105 -5.28 -14.15 13.43
CA SER A 105 -4.25 -14.21 12.40
C SER A 105 -3.05 -13.32 12.74
N ILE A 106 -1.87 -13.93 12.93
CA ILE A 106 -0.63 -13.19 13.17
C ILE A 106 -0.22 -12.36 11.92
N PHE A 107 -0.50 -12.85 10.69
CA PHE A 107 -0.21 -12.14 9.46
C PHE A 107 -1.02 -10.86 9.34
N LEU A 108 -2.27 -10.86 9.83
CA LEU A 108 -3.10 -9.67 9.88
C LEU A 108 -2.47 -8.59 10.77
N TRP A 109 -2.08 -8.97 11.98
CA TRP A 109 -1.46 -8.04 12.93
C TRP A 109 -0.11 -7.54 12.44
N LEU A 110 0.64 -8.38 11.73
CA LEU A 110 1.91 -7.99 11.13
C LEU A 110 1.70 -6.95 10.01
N ALA A 111 0.68 -7.15 9.14
CA ALA A 111 0.33 -6.18 8.11
C ALA A 111 -0.16 -4.86 8.69
N LEU A 112 -1.08 -4.91 9.67
CA LEU A 112 -1.56 -3.70 10.37
C LEU A 112 -0.42 -3.00 11.13
N GLY A 113 0.39 -3.75 11.88
CA GLY A 113 1.49 -3.21 12.65
C GLY A 113 2.56 -2.55 11.79
N ALA A 114 2.97 -3.20 10.69
CA ALA A 114 3.91 -2.61 9.75
C ALA A 114 3.34 -1.32 9.13
N THR A 115 2.08 -1.34 8.70
CA THR A 115 1.39 -0.16 8.16
C THR A 115 1.39 1.00 9.16
N MET A 116 1.07 0.73 10.42
CA MET A 116 1.07 1.74 11.50
C MET A 116 2.47 2.28 11.80
N LEU A 117 3.50 1.43 11.77
CA LEU A 117 4.88 1.87 11.98
C LEU A 117 5.38 2.75 10.84
N PHE A 118 5.09 2.39 9.58
CA PHE A 118 5.38 3.26 8.44
C PHE A 118 4.59 4.58 8.51
N ALA A 119 3.32 4.52 8.93
CA ALA A 119 2.50 5.72 9.18
C ALA A 119 3.13 6.60 10.26
N ALA A 120 3.66 6.03 11.34
CA ALA A 120 4.32 6.78 12.41
C ALA A 120 5.60 7.49 11.93
N VAL A 121 6.39 6.84 11.06
CA VAL A 121 7.55 7.48 10.41
C VAL A 121 7.11 8.66 9.55
N GLY A 122 6.06 8.49 8.73
CA GLY A 122 5.50 9.55 7.91
C GLY A 122 4.89 10.68 8.74
N PHE A 123 4.19 10.33 9.82
CA PHE A 123 3.64 11.30 10.76
C PHE A 123 4.73 12.15 11.40
N ALA A 124 5.82 11.55 11.85
CA ALA A 124 6.95 12.27 12.41
C ALA A 124 7.58 13.23 11.39
N ASP A 125 7.68 12.80 10.12
CA ASP A 125 8.19 13.63 9.03
C ASP A 125 7.30 14.85 8.78
N ASP A 126 6.01 14.64 8.58
CA ASP A 126 5.04 15.71 8.31
C ASP A 126 4.87 16.63 9.52
N TRP A 127 4.83 16.09 10.75
CA TRP A 127 4.74 16.86 11.99
C TRP A 127 5.91 17.83 12.14
N ILE A 128 7.14 17.35 11.86
CA ILE A 128 8.35 18.20 11.94
C ILE A 128 8.29 19.33 10.90
N LYS A 129 7.80 19.07 9.68
CA LYS A 129 7.61 20.10 8.64
C LYS A 129 6.68 21.21 9.13
N ILE A 130 5.56 20.82 9.75
CA ILE A 130 4.53 21.74 10.23
C ILE A 130 5.02 22.55 11.42
N VAL A 131 5.53 21.88 12.46
CA VAL A 131 5.98 22.56 13.69
C VAL A 131 7.15 23.51 13.42
N LYS A 132 8.09 23.11 12.58
CA LYS A 132 9.26 23.93 12.24
C LYS A 132 9.03 24.88 11.07
N LYS A 133 7.83 24.90 10.48
CA LYS A 133 7.45 25.74 9.33
C LYS A 133 8.51 25.72 8.22
N ARG A 134 8.92 24.53 7.82
CA ARG A 134 9.93 24.33 6.78
C ARG A 134 9.57 23.13 5.89
N SER A 135 10.07 23.13 4.65
CA SER A 135 9.84 22.03 3.70
C SER A 135 10.62 20.74 4.03
N LEU A 136 11.56 20.78 4.97
CA LEU A 136 12.38 19.64 5.39
C LEU A 136 11.85 19.04 6.69
N GLY A 137 11.40 17.79 6.63
CA GLY A 137 10.97 16.99 7.78
C GLY A 137 12.14 16.26 8.46
N LEU A 138 12.02 14.94 8.58
CA LEU A 138 13.10 14.07 9.02
C LEU A 138 14.27 14.11 8.01
N THR A 139 15.47 13.92 8.50
CA THR A 139 16.60 13.68 7.60
C THR A 139 16.42 12.34 6.89
N GLY A 140 16.94 12.19 5.66
CA GLY A 140 16.86 10.91 4.92
C GLY A 140 17.37 9.72 5.72
N LYS A 141 18.42 9.92 6.56
CA LYS A 141 18.94 8.86 7.44
C LYS A 141 17.94 8.44 8.54
N GLN A 142 17.25 9.42 9.15
CA GLN A 142 16.24 9.14 10.19
C GLN A 142 15.03 8.42 9.60
N LYS A 143 14.58 8.84 8.40
CA LYS A 143 13.47 8.20 7.69
C LYS A 143 13.83 6.75 7.34
N LEU A 144 15.00 6.52 6.76
CA LEU A 144 15.50 5.18 6.45
C LEU A 144 15.68 4.32 7.72
N ALA A 145 16.14 4.89 8.83
CA ALA A 145 16.28 4.16 10.08
C ALA A 145 14.91 3.66 10.60
N GLY A 146 13.87 4.50 10.59
CA GLY A 146 12.52 4.09 10.98
C GLY A 146 11.96 2.97 10.08
N GLN A 147 12.15 3.09 8.77
CA GLN A 147 11.77 2.05 7.80
C GLN A 147 12.54 0.74 8.03
N LEU A 148 13.85 0.83 8.29
CA LEU A 148 14.70 -0.34 8.58
C LEU A 148 14.27 -1.04 9.87
N ILE A 149 13.98 -0.29 10.94
CA ILE A 149 13.47 -0.85 12.20
C ILE A 149 12.17 -1.62 11.93
N THR A 150 11.26 -1.06 11.13
CA THR A 150 10.02 -1.75 10.76
C THR A 150 10.31 -3.04 9.99
N ALA A 151 11.24 -3.03 9.03
CA ALA A 151 11.62 -4.23 8.28
C ALA A 151 12.23 -5.32 9.18
N LEU A 152 13.07 -4.93 10.14
CA LEU A 152 13.65 -5.84 11.13
C LEU A 152 12.56 -6.45 12.04
N LEU A 153 11.57 -5.66 12.45
CA LEU A 153 10.45 -6.16 13.25
C LEU A 153 9.59 -7.14 12.45
N VAL A 154 9.27 -6.84 11.19
CA VAL A 154 8.55 -7.77 10.30
C VAL A 154 9.29 -9.08 10.18
N TRP A 155 10.60 -9.03 9.85
CA TRP A 155 11.42 -10.23 9.75
C TRP A 155 11.50 -10.99 11.09
N GLY A 156 11.69 -10.29 12.21
CA GLY A 156 11.79 -10.90 13.53
C GLY A 156 10.51 -11.65 13.91
N VAL A 157 9.33 -11.07 13.67
CA VAL A 157 8.06 -11.76 13.93
C VAL A 157 7.92 -12.99 13.02
N LEU A 158 8.27 -12.89 11.74
CA LEU A 158 8.24 -14.03 10.83
C LEU A 158 9.18 -15.16 11.28
N TYR A 159 10.36 -14.82 11.77
CA TYR A 159 11.38 -15.78 12.19
C TYR A 159 11.07 -16.45 13.52
N PHE A 160 10.66 -15.67 14.53
CA PHE A 160 10.50 -16.17 15.89
C PHE A 160 9.08 -16.62 16.26
N ALA A 161 8.05 -16.06 15.59
CA ALA A 161 6.67 -16.24 15.99
C ALA A 161 5.81 -16.98 14.96
N THR A 162 6.39 -17.38 13.80
CA THR A 162 5.64 -18.09 12.75
C THR A 162 6.45 -19.21 12.13
N ASN A 163 5.75 -20.15 11.50
CA ASN A 163 6.37 -21.16 10.63
C ASN A 163 6.45 -20.66 9.18
N TYR A 164 6.98 -19.44 8.99
CA TYR A 164 7.05 -18.83 7.68
C TYR A 164 8.01 -19.59 6.75
N SER A 165 7.54 -19.92 5.56
CA SER A 165 8.38 -20.54 4.54
C SER A 165 9.32 -19.48 3.93
N TRP A 166 10.62 -19.77 3.88
CA TRP A 166 11.64 -18.90 3.30
C TRP A 166 11.88 -19.17 1.81
N ASN A 167 10.94 -19.90 1.16
CA ASN A 167 10.98 -20.15 -0.28
C ASN A 167 10.56 -18.87 -1.03
N LEU A 168 11.17 -18.65 -2.21
CA LEU A 168 10.74 -17.64 -3.15
C LEU A 168 9.73 -18.24 -4.13
N SER A 169 8.64 -17.54 -4.38
CA SER A 169 7.69 -17.88 -5.43
C SER A 169 8.00 -17.02 -6.67
N ILE A 170 8.63 -17.65 -7.68
CA ILE A 170 9.01 -16.95 -8.91
C ILE A 170 7.89 -17.13 -9.94
N PRO A 171 7.30 -16.05 -10.47
CA PRO A 171 6.32 -16.14 -11.54
C PRO A 171 6.88 -16.92 -12.75
N PHE A 172 6.04 -17.66 -13.44
CA PHE A 172 6.37 -18.48 -14.63
C PHE A 172 7.24 -19.73 -14.37
N LEU A 173 7.69 -19.97 -13.13
CA LEU A 173 8.43 -21.17 -12.78
C LEU A 173 7.63 -22.02 -11.79
N LYS A 174 7.46 -23.31 -12.12
CA LYS A 174 6.91 -24.27 -11.16
C LYS A 174 7.89 -24.46 -10.00
N GLU A 175 7.39 -24.55 -8.77
CA GLU A 175 8.25 -24.86 -7.61
C GLU A 175 9.02 -26.19 -7.81
N THR A 176 8.42 -27.15 -8.51
CA THR A 176 9.03 -28.45 -8.86
C THR A 176 10.13 -28.36 -9.93
N ALA A 177 10.18 -27.26 -10.70
CA ALA A 177 11.20 -27.06 -11.73
C ALA A 177 12.50 -26.44 -11.20
N LEU A 178 12.47 -25.91 -9.98
CA LEU A 178 13.67 -25.39 -9.33
C LEU A 178 14.41 -26.54 -8.63
N PRO A 179 15.75 -26.65 -8.79
CA PRO A 179 16.53 -27.61 -8.03
C PRO A 179 16.25 -27.47 -6.54
N THR A 180 16.04 -28.59 -5.86
CA THR A 180 15.88 -28.64 -4.40
C THR A 180 17.08 -27.90 -3.74
N GLY A 181 16.81 -26.76 -3.12
CA GLY A 181 17.82 -25.91 -2.48
C GLY A 181 17.98 -24.51 -3.07
N VAL A 182 17.60 -24.26 -4.32
CA VAL A 182 17.64 -22.90 -4.91
C VAL A 182 16.42 -22.07 -4.49
N SER A 183 15.30 -22.72 -4.19
CA SER A 183 14.08 -22.05 -3.74
C SER A 183 14.11 -21.63 -2.27
N VAL A 184 14.95 -22.29 -1.44
CA VAL A 184 15.05 -21.99 0.00
C VAL A 184 16.21 -21.03 0.24
N ILE A 185 15.89 -19.79 0.59
CA ILE A 185 16.89 -18.80 0.94
C ILE A 185 17.09 -18.81 2.45
N PRO A 186 18.35 -18.79 2.95
CA PRO A 186 18.60 -18.61 4.37
C PRO A 186 17.85 -17.40 4.93
N PRO A 187 17.19 -17.50 6.10
CA PRO A 187 16.39 -16.40 6.67
C PRO A 187 17.13 -15.05 6.74
N ILE A 188 18.44 -15.10 7.00
CA ILE A 188 19.28 -13.88 7.06
C ILE A 188 19.43 -13.20 5.70
N ILE A 189 19.53 -13.98 4.61
CA ILE A 189 19.59 -13.43 3.24
C ILE A 189 18.19 -12.89 2.86
N TYR A 190 17.14 -13.59 3.26
CA TYR A 190 15.76 -13.14 3.04
C TYR A 190 15.46 -11.82 3.79
N LEU A 191 16.13 -11.55 4.92
CA LEU A 191 16.06 -10.25 5.59
C LEU A 191 16.46 -9.10 4.67
N LEU A 192 17.56 -9.25 3.90
CA LEU A 192 17.99 -8.22 2.94
C LEU A 192 16.91 -7.99 1.87
N PHE A 193 16.23 -9.04 1.47
CA PHE A 193 15.13 -8.97 0.51
C PHE A 193 13.91 -8.26 1.10
N ILE A 194 13.53 -8.56 2.35
CA ILE A 194 12.48 -7.84 3.09
C ILE A 194 12.81 -6.36 3.20
N ILE A 195 14.04 -6.02 3.58
CA ILE A 195 14.50 -4.63 3.67
C ILE A 195 14.36 -3.93 2.32
N PHE A 196 14.84 -4.57 1.25
CA PHE A 196 14.75 -4.01 -0.10
C PHE A 196 13.29 -3.76 -0.53
N ILE A 197 12.40 -4.72 -0.31
CA ILE A 197 10.98 -4.61 -0.67
C ILE A 197 10.30 -3.51 0.14
N LEU A 198 10.43 -3.50 1.46
CA LEU A 198 9.73 -2.55 2.32
C LEU A 198 10.23 -1.11 2.14
N LEU A 199 11.55 -0.92 2.07
CA LEU A 199 12.11 0.40 1.80
C LEU A 199 11.80 0.85 0.36
N GLY A 200 11.93 -0.06 -0.60
CA GLY A 200 11.63 0.21 -2.00
C GLY A 200 10.17 0.62 -2.21
N SER A 201 9.22 -0.18 -1.74
CA SER A 201 7.79 0.08 -1.93
C SER A 201 7.34 1.35 -1.20
N SER A 202 7.76 1.56 0.06
CA SER A 202 7.36 2.75 0.82
C SER A 202 7.87 4.05 0.19
N ASN A 203 9.12 4.07 -0.27
CA ASN A 203 9.66 5.25 -0.94
C ASN A 203 9.12 5.42 -2.37
N ALA A 204 8.82 4.34 -3.11
CA ALA A 204 8.24 4.42 -4.44
C ALA A 204 6.83 5.05 -4.43
N VAL A 205 5.98 4.64 -3.48
CA VAL A 205 4.66 5.27 -3.28
C VAL A 205 4.81 6.74 -2.88
N ASN A 206 5.73 7.05 -1.96
CA ASN A 206 5.98 8.42 -1.53
C ASN A 206 6.47 9.33 -2.68
N LEU A 207 7.30 8.82 -3.59
CA LEU A 207 7.73 9.54 -4.78
C LEU A 207 6.58 9.77 -5.78
N THR A 208 5.57 8.90 -5.79
CA THR A 208 4.42 9.01 -6.70
C THR A 208 3.35 9.98 -6.17
N ASP A 209 3.38 10.31 -4.87
CA ASP A 209 2.43 11.24 -4.22
C ASP A 209 2.77 12.72 -4.52
N GLY A 210 2.96 13.03 -5.79
CA GLY A 210 3.31 14.38 -6.27
C GLY A 210 2.20 15.11 -7.04
N MET A 211 1.08 14.43 -7.32
CA MET A 211 -0.08 15.00 -8.03
C MET A 211 -1.39 14.57 -7.38
N ASP A 212 -2.41 15.45 -7.50
CA ASP A 212 -3.75 15.21 -6.95
C ASP A 212 -4.35 13.90 -7.52
N GLY A 213 -4.71 12.98 -6.62
CA GLY A 213 -5.35 11.73 -6.97
C GLY A 213 -4.44 10.64 -7.59
N LEU A 214 -3.17 10.93 -7.89
CA LEU A 214 -2.29 9.96 -8.55
C LEU A 214 -1.99 8.77 -7.64
N ALA A 215 -1.38 9.01 -6.48
CA ALA A 215 -0.99 7.94 -5.56
C ALA A 215 -2.20 7.15 -5.05
N SER A 216 -3.30 7.83 -4.70
CA SER A 216 -4.53 7.18 -4.23
C SER A 216 -5.20 6.30 -5.28
N SER A 217 -5.24 6.75 -6.54
CA SER A 217 -5.80 5.95 -7.65
C SER A 217 -4.96 4.71 -7.95
N VAL A 218 -3.63 4.85 -8.02
CA VAL A 218 -2.73 3.72 -8.26
C VAL A 218 -2.77 2.72 -7.10
N THR A 219 -2.86 3.22 -5.86
CA THR A 219 -2.99 2.40 -4.65
C THR A 219 -4.26 1.55 -4.69
N PHE A 220 -5.40 2.16 -4.98
CA PHE A 220 -6.68 1.45 -5.09
C PHE A 220 -6.60 0.29 -6.09
N ILE A 221 -5.99 0.50 -7.27
CA ILE A 221 -5.83 -0.53 -8.30
C ILE A 221 -4.87 -1.64 -7.83
N ALA A 222 -3.72 -1.27 -7.29
CA ALA A 222 -2.72 -2.22 -6.81
C ALA A 222 -3.26 -3.08 -5.65
N MET A 223 -3.97 -2.46 -4.70
CA MET A 223 -4.59 -3.18 -3.58
C MET A 223 -5.76 -4.06 -4.03
N ALA A 224 -6.52 -3.69 -5.06
CA ALA A 224 -7.55 -4.55 -5.64
C ALA A 224 -6.94 -5.82 -6.26
N ALA A 225 -5.83 -5.68 -6.99
CA ALA A 225 -5.09 -6.83 -7.52
C ALA A 225 -4.54 -7.73 -6.39
N LEU A 226 -3.95 -7.14 -5.34
CA LEU A 226 -3.49 -7.89 -4.17
C LEU A 226 -4.65 -8.57 -3.42
N THR A 227 -5.83 -7.93 -3.33
CA THR A 227 -7.02 -8.56 -2.73
C THR A 227 -7.39 -9.85 -3.47
N ALA A 228 -7.38 -9.83 -4.80
CA ALA A 228 -7.63 -11.02 -5.60
C ALA A 228 -6.55 -12.10 -5.39
N LEU A 229 -5.27 -11.71 -5.42
CA LEU A 229 -4.15 -12.64 -5.25
C LEU A 229 -4.11 -13.26 -3.86
N THR A 230 -4.35 -12.48 -2.80
CA THR A 230 -4.41 -12.99 -1.42
C THR A 230 -5.56 -13.97 -1.24
N TYR A 231 -6.72 -13.67 -1.81
CA TYR A 231 -7.88 -14.58 -1.77
C TYR A 231 -7.57 -15.90 -2.45
N VAL A 232 -7.06 -15.84 -3.68
CA VAL A 232 -6.75 -17.02 -4.48
C VAL A 232 -5.66 -17.88 -3.82
N ALA A 233 -4.60 -17.27 -3.28
CA ALA A 233 -3.53 -17.99 -2.57
C ALA A 233 -4.02 -18.63 -1.26
N SER A 234 -5.04 -18.06 -0.62
CA SER A 234 -5.58 -18.58 0.65
C SER A 234 -6.58 -19.72 0.50
N ASP A 235 -7.24 -19.81 -0.64
CA ASP A 235 -8.23 -20.88 -0.92
C ASP A 235 -7.54 -22.06 -1.63
N ARG A 236 -7.66 -23.25 -1.02
CA ARG A 236 -6.98 -24.45 -1.53
C ARG A 236 -7.37 -24.80 -2.96
N ARG A 237 -8.66 -24.68 -3.31
CA ARG A 237 -9.17 -25.05 -4.66
C ARG A 237 -8.58 -24.16 -5.73
N TRP A 238 -8.56 -22.84 -5.46
CA TRP A 238 -7.99 -21.87 -6.39
C TRP A 238 -6.48 -21.96 -6.45
N ALA A 239 -5.80 -22.16 -5.32
CA ALA A 239 -4.36 -22.31 -5.28
C ALA A 239 -3.91 -23.56 -6.07
N GLU A 240 -4.56 -24.71 -5.86
CA GLU A 240 -4.30 -25.94 -6.62
C GLU A 240 -4.62 -25.77 -8.12
N TYR A 241 -5.76 -25.13 -8.46
CA TYR A 241 -6.15 -24.90 -9.86
C TYR A 241 -5.17 -24.00 -10.62
N LEU A 242 -4.58 -23.01 -9.94
CA LEU A 242 -3.69 -22.00 -10.52
C LEU A 242 -2.20 -22.29 -10.31
N ASP A 243 -1.85 -23.45 -9.77
CA ASP A 243 -0.47 -23.85 -9.42
C ASP A 243 0.24 -22.83 -8.51
N LEU A 244 -0.50 -22.25 -7.54
CA LEU A 244 0.03 -21.32 -6.55
C LEU A 244 0.37 -22.02 -5.25
N THR A 245 1.36 -21.50 -4.53
CA THR A 245 1.63 -21.92 -3.15
C THR A 245 0.42 -21.64 -2.27
N HIS A 246 -0.25 -22.69 -1.77
CA HIS A 246 -1.38 -22.54 -0.86
C HIS A 246 -0.91 -21.94 0.47
N ASN A 247 -1.45 -20.79 0.83
CA ASN A 247 -1.11 -20.06 2.04
C ASN A 247 -2.36 -19.67 2.83
N PRO A 248 -2.93 -20.57 3.64
CA PRO A 248 -4.16 -20.31 4.39
C PRO A 248 -4.00 -19.18 5.42
N ALA A 249 -2.77 -18.91 5.89
CA ALA A 249 -2.51 -17.82 6.82
C ALA A 249 -2.74 -16.42 6.19
N SER A 250 -2.75 -16.33 4.84
CA SER A 250 -3.00 -15.09 4.12
C SER A 250 -4.48 -14.73 3.97
N ALA A 251 -5.41 -15.60 4.36
CA ALA A 251 -6.86 -15.37 4.15
C ALA A 251 -7.34 -14.03 4.73
N GLU A 252 -6.93 -13.68 5.94
CA GLU A 252 -7.34 -12.43 6.58
C GLU A 252 -6.68 -11.19 5.99
N LEU A 253 -5.57 -11.35 5.26
CA LEU A 253 -4.97 -10.26 4.48
C LEU A 253 -5.89 -9.80 3.34
N THR A 254 -6.77 -10.68 2.84
CA THR A 254 -7.79 -10.29 1.85
C THR A 254 -8.71 -9.22 2.42
N VAL A 255 -9.12 -9.34 3.69
CA VAL A 255 -9.95 -8.35 4.38
C VAL A 255 -9.21 -7.03 4.56
N PHE A 256 -7.94 -7.09 4.97
CA PHE A 256 -7.06 -5.92 5.08
C PHE A 256 -6.88 -5.20 3.74
N CYS A 257 -6.58 -5.93 2.67
CA CYS A 257 -6.43 -5.36 1.33
C CYS A 257 -7.74 -4.74 0.83
N GLY A 258 -8.89 -5.39 1.07
CA GLY A 258 -10.20 -4.84 0.75
C GLY A 258 -10.48 -3.54 1.52
N ALA A 259 -10.15 -3.47 2.81
CA ALA A 259 -10.25 -2.24 3.59
C ALA A 259 -9.37 -1.12 3.00
N MET A 260 -8.15 -1.45 2.55
CA MET A 260 -7.25 -0.50 1.91
C MET A 260 -7.81 0.02 0.57
N VAL A 261 -8.43 -0.88 -0.23
CA VAL A 261 -9.16 -0.49 -1.46
C VAL A 261 -10.25 0.53 -1.14
N GLY A 262 -11.10 0.22 -0.15
CA GLY A 262 -12.21 1.11 0.24
C GLY A 262 -11.73 2.46 0.76
N ALA A 263 -10.72 2.46 1.63
CA ALA A 263 -10.16 3.69 2.19
C ALA A 263 -9.49 4.57 1.13
N SER A 264 -8.72 3.97 0.21
CA SER A 264 -8.07 4.70 -0.88
C SER A 264 -9.08 5.31 -1.86
N LEU A 265 -10.14 4.56 -2.18
CA LEU A 265 -11.22 5.05 -3.04
C LEU A 265 -12.02 6.18 -2.36
N GLY A 266 -12.30 6.05 -1.06
CA GLY A 266 -12.97 7.10 -0.29
C GLY A 266 -12.10 8.34 -0.13
N PHE A 267 -10.78 8.18 0.04
CA PHE A 267 -9.85 9.30 0.09
C PHE A 267 -9.74 10.02 -1.26
N LEU A 268 -9.78 9.29 -2.36
CA LEU A 268 -9.77 9.84 -3.71
C LEU A 268 -10.92 10.83 -3.95
N TRP A 269 -12.05 10.67 -3.27
CA TRP A 269 -13.16 11.61 -3.34
C TRP A 269 -12.76 13.05 -2.98
N TYR A 270 -11.86 13.19 -2.02
CA TYR A 270 -11.35 14.49 -1.56
C TYR A 270 -10.00 14.86 -2.17
N ASN A 271 -9.25 13.87 -2.66
CA ASN A 271 -7.92 14.06 -3.21
C ASN A 271 -7.90 14.17 -4.75
N ALA A 272 -9.06 13.94 -5.43
CA ALA A 272 -9.18 14.16 -6.87
C ALA A 272 -8.97 15.64 -7.25
N PRO A 273 -8.40 15.94 -8.44
CA PRO A 273 -8.12 17.32 -8.85
C PRO A 273 -9.39 18.19 -8.98
N PRO A 274 -9.45 19.40 -8.36
CA PRO A 274 -8.49 19.99 -7.44
C PRO A 274 -8.61 19.40 -6.02
N ALA A 275 -7.48 18.97 -5.43
CA ALA A 275 -7.50 18.29 -4.15
C ALA A 275 -7.90 19.18 -2.97
N GLU A 276 -8.82 18.72 -2.14
CA GLU A 276 -9.21 19.33 -0.87
C GLU A 276 -8.24 18.98 0.27
N VAL A 277 -7.46 17.89 0.10
CA VAL A 277 -6.48 17.41 1.08
C VAL A 277 -5.37 16.61 0.40
N PHE A 278 -4.13 16.76 0.86
CA PHE A 278 -3.00 15.94 0.44
C PHE A 278 -2.79 14.75 1.38
N MET A 279 -2.34 13.64 0.80
CA MET A 279 -2.08 12.41 1.54
C MET A 279 -0.97 12.59 2.57
N GLY A 280 0.13 13.21 2.16
CA GLY A 280 1.34 13.41 2.96
C GLY A 280 2.15 12.12 3.17
N ASP A 281 3.28 12.29 3.85
CA ASP A 281 4.19 11.17 4.13
C ASP A 281 3.56 10.11 5.06
N VAL A 282 2.60 10.53 5.91
CA VAL A 282 1.80 9.61 6.75
C VAL A 282 1.12 8.54 5.91
N GLY A 283 0.44 8.95 4.84
CA GLY A 283 -0.31 8.03 3.99
C GLY A 283 0.58 7.28 3.02
N SER A 284 1.44 7.99 2.29
CA SER A 284 2.23 7.42 1.21
C SER A 284 3.24 6.36 1.69
N LEU A 285 3.94 6.61 2.82
CA LEU A 285 4.84 5.61 3.40
C LEU A 285 4.08 4.39 3.94
N ALA A 286 2.95 4.63 4.62
CA ALA A 286 2.13 3.56 5.17
C ALA A 286 1.56 2.64 4.07
N ILE A 287 1.05 3.22 2.99
CA ILE A 287 0.52 2.47 1.84
C ILE A 287 1.62 1.63 1.19
N GLY A 288 2.79 2.22 0.94
CA GLY A 288 3.91 1.49 0.35
C GLY A 288 4.43 0.39 1.27
N GLY A 289 4.49 0.64 2.59
CA GLY A 289 4.79 -0.37 3.59
C GLY A 289 3.76 -1.50 3.64
N ALA A 290 2.46 -1.17 3.53
CA ALA A 290 1.37 -2.14 3.44
C ALA A 290 1.49 -3.03 2.19
N LEU A 291 1.69 -2.42 1.00
CA LEU A 291 1.90 -3.15 -0.27
C LEU A 291 3.06 -4.14 -0.16
N GLY A 292 4.22 -3.67 0.31
CA GLY A 292 5.41 -4.52 0.49
C GLY A 292 5.18 -5.64 1.50
N THR A 293 4.56 -5.34 2.64
CA THR A 293 4.30 -6.34 3.69
C THR A 293 3.34 -7.41 3.20
N VAL A 294 2.23 -7.04 2.55
CA VAL A 294 1.28 -8.01 1.99
C VAL A 294 1.96 -8.88 0.94
N ALA A 295 2.77 -8.31 0.04
CA ALA A 295 3.49 -9.06 -0.97
C ALA A 295 4.43 -10.11 -0.35
N ILE A 296 5.17 -9.76 0.72
CA ILE A 296 6.02 -10.68 1.46
C ILE A 296 5.18 -11.79 2.09
N LEU A 297 4.11 -11.44 2.82
CA LEU A 297 3.28 -12.39 3.54
C LEU A 297 2.54 -13.37 2.62
N THR A 298 2.27 -12.96 1.39
CA THR A 298 1.55 -13.78 0.36
C THR A 298 2.47 -14.42 -0.68
N LYS A 299 3.79 -14.27 -0.55
CA LYS A 299 4.75 -14.78 -1.53
C LYS A 299 4.58 -14.19 -2.94
N GLN A 300 4.20 -12.92 -3.01
CA GLN A 300 4.02 -12.20 -4.27
C GLN A 300 5.11 -11.13 -4.49
N GLU A 301 6.30 -11.35 -3.93
CA GLU A 301 7.41 -10.40 -3.95
C GLU A 301 7.83 -10.03 -5.37
N PHE A 302 7.91 -11.03 -6.26
CA PHE A 302 8.27 -10.83 -7.67
C PHE A 302 7.11 -10.28 -8.52
N LEU A 303 5.87 -10.40 -8.05
CA LEU A 303 4.72 -9.76 -8.71
C LEU A 303 4.51 -8.32 -8.25
N LEU A 304 5.03 -7.94 -7.09
CA LEU A 304 4.89 -6.57 -6.57
C LEU A 304 5.38 -5.50 -7.56
N PRO A 305 6.52 -5.65 -8.28
CA PRO A 305 6.93 -4.70 -9.32
C PRO A 305 5.94 -4.55 -10.47
N PHE A 306 5.18 -5.60 -10.79
CA PHE A 306 4.12 -5.53 -11.79
C PHE A 306 2.85 -4.92 -11.19
N ILE A 307 2.40 -5.38 -10.02
CA ILE A 307 1.23 -4.84 -9.34
C ILE A 307 1.38 -3.34 -9.08
N GLY A 308 2.55 -2.93 -8.60
CA GLY A 308 2.94 -1.54 -8.34
C GLY A 308 3.71 -0.89 -9.48
N GLY A 309 3.51 -1.31 -10.75
CA GLY A 309 4.35 -0.92 -11.89
C GLY A 309 4.50 0.60 -12.06
N VAL A 310 3.45 1.36 -11.82
CA VAL A 310 3.51 2.83 -11.85
C VAL A 310 4.46 3.36 -10.77
N PHE A 311 4.36 2.87 -9.53
CA PHE A 311 5.26 3.28 -8.45
C PHE A 311 6.72 2.97 -8.78
N ILE A 312 6.96 1.81 -9.39
CA ILE A 312 8.32 1.40 -9.82
C ILE A 312 8.85 2.29 -10.93
N ILE A 313 8.05 2.60 -11.96
CA ILE A 313 8.45 3.49 -13.06
C ILE A 313 8.82 4.88 -12.53
N GLU A 314 8.00 5.43 -11.61
CA GLU A 314 8.27 6.71 -10.98
C GLU A 314 9.59 6.68 -10.18
N ALA A 315 9.80 5.65 -9.36
CA ALA A 315 11.02 5.49 -8.57
C ALA A 315 12.27 5.30 -9.47
N ILE A 316 12.18 4.46 -10.50
CA ILE A 316 13.27 4.24 -11.46
C ILE A 316 13.63 5.55 -12.20
N SER A 317 12.65 6.36 -12.56
CA SER A 317 12.91 7.64 -13.22
C SER A 317 13.77 8.58 -12.36
N VAL A 318 13.51 8.60 -11.04
CA VAL A 318 14.32 9.37 -10.09
C VAL A 318 15.72 8.77 -9.95
N MET A 319 15.84 7.45 -9.86
CA MET A 319 17.13 6.78 -9.79
C MET A 319 18.00 7.06 -11.02
N ILE A 320 17.43 6.98 -12.22
CA ILE A 320 18.10 7.29 -13.48
C ILE A 320 18.54 8.76 -13.48
N GLN A 321 17.63 9.68 -13.17
CA GLN A 321 17.95 11.11 -13.14
C GLN A 321 19.10 11.44 -12.20
N VAL A 322 19.03 10.97 -10.97
CA VAL A 322 20.04 11.26 -9.94
C VAL A 322 21.39 10.62 -10.29
N SER A 323 21.37 9.37 -10.76
CA SER A 323 22.59 8.65 -11.15
C SER A 323 23.28 9.32 -12.33
N TYR A 324 22.54 9.65 -13.38
CA TYR A 324 23.07 10.31 -14.57
C TYR A 324 23.58 11.72 -14.27
N PHE A 325 22.85 12.49 -13.45
CA PHE A 325 23.28 13.82 -13.03
C PHE A 325 24.59 13.77 -12.26
N LYS A 326 24.74 12.85 -11.29
CA LYS A 326 25.97 12.66 -10.52
C LYS A 326 27.12 12.19 -11.41
N PHE A 327 26.86 11.25 -12.31
CA PHE A 327 27.86 10.73 -13.24
C PHE A 327 28.39 11.85 -14.15
N THR A 328 27.53 12.61 -14.82
CA THR A 328 27.92 13.69 -15.73
C THR A 328 28.61 14.85 -15.00
N LYS A 329 28.14 15.17 -13.77
CA LYS A 329 28.82 16.16 -12.93
C LYS A 329 30.24 15.74 -12.56
N ARG A 330 30.47 14.43 -12.32
CA ARG A 330 31.78 13.91 -11.98
C ARG A 330 32.72 13.83 -13.20
N THR A 331 32.20 13.49 -14.38
CA THR A 331 33.01 13.25 -15.61
C THR A 331 33.21 14.52 -16.44
N ALA A 332 32.19 15.37 -16.55
CA ALA A 332 32.21 16.56 -17.41
C ALA A 332 32.10 17.89 -16.63
N GLY A 333 32.17 17.86 -15.30
CA GLY A 333 32.08 19.04 -14.44
C GLY A 333 30.69 19.66 -14.33
N VAL A 334 29.77 19.34 -15.25
CA VAL A 334 28.39 19.86 -15.30
C VAL A 334 27.39 18.72 -15.27
N GLY A 335 26.44 18.77 -14.34
CA GLY A 335 25.39 17.77 -14.23
C GLY A 335 24.34 17.93 -15.34
N LYS A 336 24.15 16.88 -16.15
CA LYS A 336 23.11 16.85 -17.19
C LYS A 336 21.89 16.10 -16.69
N ARG A 337 20.71 16.48 -17.16
CA ARG A 337 19.43 15.84 -16.83
C ARG A 337 18.98 14.93 -17.98
N VAL A 338 18.39 13.76 -17.67
CA VAL A 338 17.74 12.85 -18.63
C VAL A 338 16.31 13.33 -18.89
N PHE A 339 15.58 13.59 -17.80
CA PHE A 339 14.23 14.11 -17.82
C PHE A 339 14.23 15.60 -17.48
N MET A 340 13.25 16.37 -17.93
CA MET A 340 13.09 17.78 -17.52
C MET A 340 13.06 17.88 -15.99
N GLN A 341 12.28 16.99 -15.37
CA GLN A 341 12.24 16.78 -13.92
C GLN A 341 11.88 15.32 -13.65
N ALA A 342 12.31 14.76 -12.54
CA ALA A 342 11.89 13.44 -12.04
C ALA A 342 11.22 13.65 -10.68
N PRO A 343 10.20 12.86 -10.34
CA PRO A 343 9.61 11.70 -11.07
C PRO A 343 8.93 12.04 -12.42
N LEU A 344 8.53 11.00 -13.20
CA LEU A 344 8.02 11.17 -14.56
C LEU A 344 6.76 12.03 -14.68
N HIS A 345 5.87 11.99 -13.69
CA HIS A 345 4.68 12.83 -13.71
C HIS A 345 5.04 14.33 -13.83
N HIS A 346 6.10 14.80 -13.14
CA HIS A 346 6.59 16.17 -13.31
C HIS A 346 7.21 16.44 -14.69
N HIS A 347 7.87 15.44 -15.28
CA HIS A 347 8.38 15.56 -16.65
C HIS A 347 7.24 15.84 -17.64
N PHE A 348 6.13 15.10 -17.54
CA PHE A 348 4.97 15.31 -18.40
C PHE A 348 4.26 16.65 -18.15
N GLN A 349 4.21 17.10 -16.89
CA GLN A 349 3.67 18.40 -16.53
C GLN A 349 4.48 19.52 -17.16
N LEU A 350 5.82 19.48 -17.05
CA LEU A 350 6.70 20.45 -17.70
C LEU A 350 6.68 20.36 -19.24
N SER A 351 6.27 19.20 -19.79
CA SER A 351 6.01 19.03 -21.22
C SER A 351 4.65 19.60 -21.68
N GLY A 352 3.92 20.29 -20.78
CA GLY A 352 2.65 20.97 -21.09
C GLY A 352 1.40 20.11 -20.96
N TRP A 353 1.48 18.93 -20.34
CA TRP A 353 0.27 18.14 -20.08
C TRP A 353 -0.43 18.63 -18.81
N LYS A 354 -1.77 18.75 -18.88
CA LYS A 354 -2.59 19.08 -17.71
C LYS A 354 -2.61 17.92 -16.71
N GLU A 355 -2.60 18.23 -15.42
CA GLU A 355 -2.55 17.26 -14.33
C GLU A 355 -3.61 16.14 -14.44
N PRO A 356 -4.91 16.41 -14.67
CA PRO A 356 -5.89 15.33 -14.82
C PRO A 356 -5.58 14.38 -15.96
N LYS A 357 -5.00 14.87 -17.07
CA LYS A 357 -4.62 14.03 -18.22
C LYS A 357 -3.47 13.09 -17.85
N ILE A 358 -2.51 13.55 -17.06
CA ILE A 358 -1.40 12.73 -16.57
C ILE A 358 -1.97 11.64 -15.66
N VAL A 359 -2.75 12.00 -14.66
CA VAL A 359 -3.34 11.07 -13.69
C VAL A 359 -4.15 9.97 -14.39
N PHE A 360 -5.07 10.32 -15.30
CA PHE A 360 -5.86 9.32 -16.02
C PHE A 360 -5.00 8.37 -16.86
N ARG A 361 -3.92 8.85 -17.50
CA ARG A 361 -3.01 7.98 -18.26
C ARG A 361 -2.25 7.03 -17.34
N PHE A 362 -1.78 7.50 -16.19
CA PHE A 362 -1.13 6.63 -15.19
C PHE A 362 -2.09 5.62 -14.59
N VAL A 363 -3.37 5.98 -14.40
CA VAL A 363 -4.43 5.04 -14.00
C VAL A 363 -4.61 3.93 -15.03
N ILE A 364 -4.66 4.27 -16.33
CA ILE A 364 -4.74 3.27 -17.40
C ILE A 364 -3.52 2.33 -17.37
N ILE A 365 -2.33 2.89 -17.19
CA ILE A 365 -1.09 2.10 -17.07
C ILE A 365 -1.13 1.20 -15.82
N ALA A 366 -1.62 1.71 -14.69
CA ALA A 366 -1.78 0.92 -13.47
C ALA A 366 -2.75 -0.26 -13.66
N ILE A 367 -3.88 -0.04 -14.35
CA ILE A 367 -4.82 -1.11 -14.70
C ILE A 367 -4.15 -2.16 -15.61
N LEU A 368 -3.39 -1.74 -16.62
CA LEU A 368 -2.65 -2.65 -17.49
C LEU A 368 -1.65 -3.50 -16.69
N PHE A 369 -0.90 -2.91 -15.77
CA PHE A 369 0.01 -3.63 -14.90
C PHE A 369 -0.71 -4.60 -13.95
N ALA A 370 -1.85 -4.20 -13.37
CA ALA A 370 -2.67 -5.07 -12.55
C ALA A 370 -3.19 -6.29 -13.35
N LEU A 371 -3.69 -6.07 -14.57
CA LEU A 371 -4.14 -7.13 -15.46
C LEU A 371 -2.98 -8.05 -15.88
N LEU A 372 -1.81 -7.49 -16.19
CA LEU A 372 -0.60 -8.28 -16.46
C LEU A 372 -0.23 -9.16 -15.28
N SER A 373 -0.28 -8.60 -14.05
CA SER A 373 -0.01 -9.38 -12.83
C SER A 373 -1.00 -10.53 -12.65
N LEU A 374 -2.29 -10.28 -12.85
CA LEU A 374 -3.33 -11.31 -12.76
C LEU A 374 -3.22 -12.33 -13.91
N SER A 375 -2.75 -11.93 -15.10
CA SER A 375 -2.54 -12.85 -16.23
C SER A 375 -1.42 -13.84 -15.98
N THR A 376 -0.50 -13.57 -15.02
CA THR A 376 0.53 -14.56 -14.64
C THR A 376 -0.04 -15.75 -13.86
N LEU A 377 -1.27 -15.62 -13.36
CA LEU A 377 -1.99 -16.75 -12.77
C LEU A 377 -2.15 -17.84 -13.82
N LYS A 378 -1.80 -19.09 -13.45
CA LYS A 378 -1.81 -20.26 -14.35
C LYS A 378 -0.75 -20.28 -15.47
N LEU A 379 0.22 -19.39 -15.47
CA LEU A 379 1.38 -19.49 -16.38
C LEU A 379 2.59 -20.19 -15.72
N ARG A 380 2.34 -20.90 -14.61
CA ARG A 380 3.32 -21.65 -13.82
C ARG A 380 3.33 -23.12 -14.16
#